data_b27df4729f738316ec48dfbee105fbee
#
_entry.id   b27df4729f738316ec48dfbee105fbee
#
_cell.length_a   1.000
_cell.length_b   1.000
_cell.length_c   1.000
_cell.angle_alpha   90.00
_cell.angle_beta   90.00
_cell.angle_gamma   90.00
#
_symmetry.space_group_name_H-M   'P 1'
#
loop_
_entity.id
_entity.type
_entity.pdbx_description
1 polymer ?
#
loop_
_entity_poly.entity_id
_entity_poly.type
_entity_poly.pdbx_seq_one_letter_code
_entity_poly.pdbx_strand_id
1 'polypeptide(L)'
;MLSNELFANLRNDNREGTRFILGHELGHIRLHHVALWYSLVLCYSQLIPVLGPTLSRLREYSCDRNGAALESKGELGLVLLTAGRYAADNVQVSELVDQGHHLGGFWVGISQLPRTHPWTVRRIWRLHQLGLFGPADTVDQAHRSQPVA
;
A
#
# COMPACT_ATOMS: atom_id res chain seq x y z
N MET A 1 -6.34 5.75 -14.95
CA MET A 1 -6.90 6.58 -13.86
C MET A 1 -5.84 7.06 -12.86
N LEU A 2 -4.74 6.35 -12.73
CA LEU A 2 -3.58 6.72 -11.88
C LEU A 2 -2.88 8.05 -12.26
N SER A 3 -2.93 8.46 -13.51
CA SER A 3 -2.16 9.62 -14.00
C SER A 3 -2.59 10.97 -13.40
N ASN A 4 -3.88 11.20 -13.21
CA ASN A 4 -4.36 12.49 -12.72
C ASN A 4 -4.13 12.71 -11.22
N GLU A 5 -4.22 11.66 -10.42
CA GLU A 5 -3.96 11.74 -8.97
C GLU A 5 -2.45 11.84 -8.69
N LEU A 6 -1.62 11.14 -9.46
CA LEU A 6 -0.18 11.26 -9.39
C LEU A 6 0.28 12.69 -9.73
N PHE A 7 -0.26 13.29 -10.79
CA PHE A 7 0.04 14.67 -11.18
C PHE A 7 -0.48 15.69 -10.15
N ALA A 8 -1.65 15.47 -9.54
CA ALA A 8 -2.17 16.32 -8.48
C ALA A 8 -1.27 16.31 -7.24
N ASN A 9 -0.68 15.16 -6.91
CA ASN A 9 0.24 15.02 -5.77
C ASN A 9 1.62 15.59 -6.02
N LEU A 10 2.16 15.45 -7.22
CA LEU A 10 3.39 16.14 -7.62
C LEU A 10 3.27 17.65 -7.48
N ARG A 11 2.06 18.19 -7.65
CA ARG A 11 1.76 19.61 -7.54
C ARG A 11 1.59 20.10 -6.09
N ASN A 12 1.24 19.22 -5.15
CA ASN A 12 0.98 19.53 -3.74
C ASN A 12 2.15 19.21 -2.80
N ASP A 13 3.38 19.08 -3.31
CA ASP A 13 4.63 18.88 -2.55
C ASP A 13 4.71 17.62 -1.66
N ASN A 14 3.78 16.65 -1.81
CA ASN A 14 3.88 15.36 -1.14
C ASN A 14 4.86 14.44 -1.89
N ARG A 15 6.15 14.80 -1.81
CA ARG A 15 7.23 14.08 -2.50
C ARG A 15 7.43 12.67 -1.98
N GLU A 16 7.23 12.48 -0.68
CA GLU A 16 7.40 11.18 -0.01
C GLU A 16 6.34 10.18 -0.51
N GLY A 17 5.07 10.56 -0.48
CA GLY A 17 4.00 9.73 -1.01
C GLY A 17 4.16 9.43 -2.51
N THR A 18 4.60 10.42 -3.30
CA THR A 18 4.85 10.23 -4.74
C THR A 18 5.98 9.23 -4.99
N ARG A 19 7.09 9.31 -4.26
CA ARG A 19 8.21 8.38 -4.37
C ARG A 19 7.80 6.95 -4.01
N PHE A 20 7.01 6.79 -2.94
CA PHE A 20 6.47 5.49 -2.58
C PHE A 20 5.62 4.90 -3.71
N ILE A 21 4.68 5.67 -4.27
CA ILE A 21 3.82 5.23 -5.36
C ILE A 21 4.64 4.84 -6.58
N LEU A 22 5.63 5.65 -6.97
CA LEU A 22 6.53 5.33 -8.08
C LEU A 22 7.31 4.04 -7.81
N GLY A 23 7.83 3.86 -6.59
CA GLY A 23 8.53 2.64 -6.20
C GLY A 23 7.62 1.41 -6.24
N HIS A 24 6.36 1.55 -5.84
CA HIS A 24 5.35 0.49 -5.93
C HIS A 24 5.07 0.10 -7.39
N GLU A 25 4.82 1.08 -8.27
CA GLU A 25 4.57 0.85 -9.70
C GLU A 25 5.79 0.24 -10.42
N LEU A 26 6.99 0.74 -10.11
CA LEU A 26 8.24 0.15 -10.60
C LEU A 26 8.41 -1.29 -10.09
N GLY A 27 7.90 -1.59 -8.90
CA GLY A 27 7.85 -2.95 -8.37
C GLY A 27 7.08 -3.90 -9.28
N HIS A 28 5.94 -3.48 -9.84
CA HIS A 28 5.18 -4.29 -10.78
C HIS A 28 5.98 -4.61 -12.06
N ILE A 29 6.76 -3.65 -12.56
CA ILE A 29 7.62 -3.83 -13.74
C ILE A 29 8.79 -4.75 -13.41
N ARG A 30 9.52 -4.45 -12.34
CA ARG A 30 10.72 -5.18 -11.90
C ARG A 30 10.45 -6.66 -11.60
N LEU A 31 9.31 -6.94 -10.99
CA LEU A 31 8.91 -8.30 -10.61
C LEU A 31 8.15 -9.02 -11.73
N HIS A 32 8.16 -8.45 -12.93
CA HIS A 32 7.48 -8.99 -14.12
C HIS A 32 5.99 -9.24 -13.93
N HIS A 33 5.32 -8.52 -13.03
CA HIS A 33 3.89 -8.64 -12.80
C HIS A 33 3.03 -8.22 -14.00
N VAL A 34 3.63 -7.46 -14.93
CA VAL A 34 3.00 -7.03 -16.20
C VAL A 34 3.30 -7.99 -17.36
N ALA A 35 4.11 -9.02 -17.13
CA ALA A 35 4.44 -10.00 -18.18
C ALA A 35 3.20 -10.85 -18.54
N LEU A 36 3.02 -11.10 -19.83
CA LEU A 36 1.88 -11.86 -20.33
C LEU A 36 1.72 -13.23 -19.69
N TRP A 37 2.82 -13.98 -19.54
CA TRP A 37 2.81 -15.31 -18.93
C TRP A 37 2.38 -15.24 -17.45
N TYR A 38 2.80 -14.20 -16.71
CA TYR A 38 2.39 -14.02 -15.32
C TYR A 38 0.90 -13.68 -15.23
N SER A 39 0.39 -12.85 -16.14
CA SER A 39 -1.03 -12.53 -16.26
C SER A 39 -1.88 -13.77 -16.55
N LEU A 40 -1.37 -14.67 -17.38
CA LEU A 40 -2.02 -15.97 -17.66
C LEU A 40 -2.05 -16.85 -16.40
N VAL A 41 -0.92 -17.00 -15.70
CA VAL A 41 -0.89 -17.76 -14.43
C VAL A 41 -1.86 -17.20 -13.42
N LEU A 42 -1.90 -15.86 -13.27
CA LEU A 42 -2.84 -15.21 -12.37
C LEU A 42 -4.30 -15.43 -12.79
N CYS A 43 -4.59 -15.35 -14.08
CA CYS A 43 -5.93 -15.62 -14.63
C CYS A 43 -6.38 -17.04 -14.31
N TYR A 44 -5.56 -18.04 -14.61
CA TYR A 44 -5.88 -19.45 -14.30
C TYR A 44 -5.98 -19.71 -12.79
N SER A 45 -5.17 -19.04 -11.98
CA SER A 45 -5.23 -19.19 -10.51
C SER A 45 -6.55 -18.69 -9.92
N GLN A 46 -7.27 -17.78 -10.60
CA GLN A 46 -8.59 -17.33 -10.16
C GLN A 46 -9.65 -18.44 -10.20
N LEU A 47 -9.43 -19.51 -10.99
CA LEU A 47 -10.30 -20.67 -11.01
C LEU A 47 -10.19 -21.52 -9.74
N ILE A 48 -9.12 -21.35 -8.97
CA ILE A 48 -8.89 -22.06 -7.72
C ILE A 48 -9.24 -21.12 -6.57
N PRO A 49 -10.30 -21.42 -5.79
CA PRO A 49 -10.67 -20.61 -4.62
C PRO A 49 -9.46 -20.41 -3.71
N VAL A 50 -9.27 -19.20 -3.19
CA VAL A 50 -8.18 -18.81 -2.29
C VAL A 50 -6.82 -18.62 -2.98
N LEU A 51 -6.45 -19.40 -4.00
CA LEU A 51 -5.13 -19.31 -4.64
C LEU A 51 -4.97 -17.99 -5.40
N GLY A 52 -5.89 -17.65 -6.29
CA GLY A 52 -5.86 -16.41 -7.08
C GLY A 52 -5.81 -15.16 -6.20
N PRO A 53 -6.75 -14.99 -5.24
CA PRO A 53 -6.70 -13.88 -4.30
C PRO A 53 -5.41 -13.83 -3.47
N THR A 54 -4.86 -14.99 -3.09
CA THR A 54 -3.60 -15.03 -2.32
C THR A 54 -2.41 -14.57 -3.16
N LEU A 55 -2.28 -15.03 -4.41
CA LEU A 55 -1.23 -14.57 -5.33
C LEU A 55 -1.35 -13.08 -5.62
N SER A 56 -2.57 -12.58 -5.81
CA SER A 56 -2.81 -11.15 -6.00
C SER A 56 -2.34 -10.32 -4.79
N ARG A 57 -2.66 -10.75 -3.56
CA ARG A 57 -2.20 -10.08 -2.33
C ARG A 57 -0.68 -10.11 -2.18
N LEU A 58 -0.04 -11.26 -2.45
CA LEU A 58 1.42 -11.39 -2.38
C LEU A 58 2.11 -10.44 -3.36
N ARG A 59 1.52 -10.26 -4.55
CA ARG A 59 1.98 -9.29 -5.54
C ARG A 59 1.98 -7.86 -4.97
N GLU A 60 0.86 -7.43 -4.36
CA GLU A 60 0.76 -6.12 -3.75
C GLU A 60 1.81 -5.93 -2.63
N TYR A 61 1.96 -6.89 -1.72
CA TYR A 61 2.98 -6.82 -0.66
C TYR A 61 4.41 -6.75 -1.20
N SER A 62 4.70 -7.40 -2.33
CA SER A 62 6.01 -7.33 -2.97
C SER A 62 6.27 -5.94 -3.55
N CYS A 63 5.26 -5.32 -4.17
CA CYS A 63 5.35 -3.96 -4.70
C CYS A 63 5.44 -2.93 -3.56
N ASP A 64 4.70 -3.10 -2.47
CA ASP A 64 4.81 -2.26 -1.28
C ASP A 64 6.23 -2.24 -0.70
N ARG A 65 6.89 -3.39 -0.65
CA ARG A 65 8.29 -3.46 -0.21
C ARG A 65 9.23 -2.69 -1.12
N ASN A 66 8.99 -2.68 -2.43
CA ASN A 66 9.76 -1.85 -3.36
C ASN A 66 9.45 -0.36 -3.16
N GLY A 67 8.20 0.00 -2.91
CA GLY A 67 7.80 1.37 -2.56
C GLY A 67 8.49 1.85 -1.29
N ALA A 68 8.43 1.07 -0.21
CA ALA A 68 9.06 1.39 1.07
C ALA A 68 10.59 1.41 1.00
N ALA A 69 11.21 0.59 0.15
CA ALA A 69 12.66 0.64 -0.08
C ALA A 69 13.11 1.93 -0.78
N LEU A 70 12.25 2.54 -1.59
CA LEU A 70 12.51 3.83 -2.22
C LEU A 70 12.18 5.00 -1.30
N GLU A 71 11.15 4.87 -0.48
CA GLU A 71 10.69 5.91 0.45
C GLU A 71 10.12 5.29 1.74
N SER A 72 10.90 5.39 2.81
CA SER A 72 10.54 4.81 4.13
C SER A 72 9.51 5.64 4.92
N LYS A 73 9.12 6.82 4.42
CA LYS A 73 8.05 7.69 4.96
C LYS A 73 6.86 7.75 4.01
N GLY A 74 6.62 6.66 3.29
CA GLY A 74 5.62 6.59 2.24
C GLY A 74 4.23 6.14 2.68
N GLU A 75 3.92 6.12 3.99
CA GLU A 75 2.65 5.63 4.53
C GLU A 75 1.44 6.35 3.93
N LEU A 76 1.51 7.68 3.88
CA LEU A 76 0.44 8.48 3.26
C LEU A 76 0.31 8.21 1.75
N GLY A 77 1.41 7.90 1.08
CA GLY A 77 1.38 7.45 -0.31
C GLY A 77 0.63 6.14 -0.48
N LEU A 78 0.79 5.21 0.45
CA LEU A 78 0.06 3.94 0.45
C LEU A 78 -1.44 4.15 0.73
N VAL A 79 -1.80 5.03 1.67
CA VAL A 79 -3.20 5.41 1.93
C VAL A 79 -3.81 6.04 0.67
N LEU A 80 -3.09 6.96 0.06
CA LEU A 80 -3.52 7.64 -1.16
C LEU A 80 -3.77 6.65 -2.31
N LEU A 81 -2.84 5.71 -2.52
CA LEU A 81 -2.94 4.69 -3.57
C LEU A 81 -4.16 3.78 -3.37
N THR A 82 -4.53 3.48 -2.13
CA THR A 82 -5.54 2.47 -1.81
C THR A 82 -6.91 3.04 -1.44
N ALA A 83 -6.95 4.20 -0.79
CA ALA A 83 -8.16 4.81 -0.24
C ALA A 83 -8.45 6.20 -0.79
N GLY A 84 -7.52 6.77 -1.59
CA GLY A 84 -7.68 8.05 -2.23
C GLY A 84 -7.29 9.25 -1.35
N ARG A 85 -7.33 10.43 -1.96
CA ARG A 85 -6.83 11.68 -1.38
C ARG A 85 -7.56 12.09 -0.09
N TYR A 86 -8.88 12.03 -0.10
CA TYR A 86 -9.67 12.42 1.08
C TYR A 86 -9.28 11.63 2.33
N ALA A 87 -9.03 10.34 2.18
CA ALA A 87 -8.57 9.50 3.27
C ALA A 87 -7.14 9.86 3.69
N ALA A 88 -6.24 10.11 2.74
CA ALA A 88 -4.85 10.50 3.03
C ALA A 88 -4.77 11.83 3.79
N ASP A 89 -5.63 12.79 3.47
CA ASP A 89 -5.67 14.11 4.11
C ASP A 89 -6.25 14.08 5.54
N ASN A 90 -7.04 13.05 5.89
CA ASN A 90 -7.79 12.99 7.15
C ASN A 90 -7.37 11.83 8.08
N VAL A 91 -6.44 10.97 7.67
CA VAL A 91 -6.05 9.80 8.45
C VAL A 91 -4.85 10.09 9.36
N GLN A 92 -4.83 9.46 10.53
CA GLN A 92 -3.64 9.36 11.37
C GLN A 92 -3.01 7.98 11.16
N VAL A 93 -1.75 7.98 10.75
CA VAL A 93 -1.02 6.74 10.44
C VAL A 93 -0.83 5.87 11.69
N SER A 94 -0.58 6.51 12.84
CA SER A 94 -0.48 5.82 14.13
C SER A 94 -1.72 5.00 14.47
N GLU A 95 -2.92 5.55 14.23
CA GLU A 95 -4.18 4.83 14.45
C GLU A 95 -4.33 3.63 13.50
N LEU A 96 -3.88 3.75 12.25
CA LEU A 96 -3.90 2.63 11.30
C LEU A 96 -2.95 1.50 11.74
N VAL A 97 -1.79 1.83 12.28
CA VAL A 97 -0.84 0.84 12.81
C VAL A 97 -1.43 0.11 13.99
N ASP A 98 -2.06 0.84 14.94
CA ASP A 98 -2.72 0.26 16.12
C ASP A 98 -3.89 -0.63 15.71
N GLN A 99 -4.73 -0.20 14.78
CA GLN A 99 -5.78 -1.05 14.21
C GLN A 99 -5.20 -2.32 13.58
N GLY A 100 -4.03 -2.23 12.93
CA GLY A 100 -3.34 -3.37 12.33
C GLY A 100 -2.98 -4.45 13.35
N HIS A 101 -2.61 -4.08 14.57
CA HIS A 101 -2.36 -5.02 15.67
C HIS A 101 -3.62 -5.82 16.03
N HIS A 102 -4.78 -5.17 16.09
CA HIS A 102 -6.05 -5.82 16.42
C HIS A 102 -6.58 -6.70 15.28
N LEU A 103 -6.20 -6.40 14.03
CA LEU A 103 -6.60 -7.16 12.85
C LEU A 103 -5.73 -8.41 12.58
N GLY A 104 -4.85 -8.81 13.50
CA GLY A 104 -3.97 -9.98 13.38
C GLY A 104 -4.64 -11.33 13.65
N GLY A 105 -5.92 -11.37 14.01
CA GLY A 105 -6.62 -12.60 14.40
C GLY A 105 -6.84 -13.59 13.25
N PHE A 106 -6.93 -14.89 13.60
CA PHE A 106 -7.16 -15.99 12.67
C PHE A 106 -8.43 -15.78 11.82
N TRP A 107 -9.54 -15.38 12.43
CA TRP A 107 -10.81 -15.14 11.74
C TRP A 107 -10.74 -13.97 10.75
N VAL A 108 -10.00 -12.94 11.10
CA VAL A 108 -9.72 -11.83 10.19
C VAL A 108 -8.90 -12.31 8.99
N GLY A 109 -7.95 -13.22 9.22
CA GLY A 109 -7.21 -13.88 8.14
C GLY A 109 -8.13 -14.62 7.17
N ILE A 110 -9.05 -15.42 7.69
CA ILE A 110 -10.05 -16.17 6.91
C ILE A 110 -10.95 -15.20 6.10
N SER A 111 -11.45 -14.14 6.72
CA SER A 111 -12.34 -13.17 6.05
C SER A 111 -11.70 -12.47 4.84
N GLN A 112 -10.37 -12.46 4.78
CA GLN A 112 -9.63 -11.87 3.68
C GLN A 112 -9.28 -12.85 2.56
N LEU A 113 -9.51 -14.15 2.74
CA LEU A 113 -9.16 -15.16 1.74
C LEU A 113 -9.77 -14.90 0.37
N PRO A 114 -11.05 -14.47 0.23
CA PRO A 114 -11.65 -14.17 -1.07
C PRO A 114 -11.23 -12.81 -1.65
N ARG A 115 -10.52 -11.96 -0.90
CA ARG A 115 -10.14 -10.61 -1.35
C ARG A 115 -8.89 -10.63 -2.22
N THR A 116 -8.95 -9.99 -3.35
CA THR A 116 -7.81 -9.82 -4.28
C THR A 116 -6.83 -8.74 -3.83
N HIS A 117 -7.32 -7.74 -3.06
CA HIS A 117 -6.50 -6.67 -2.50
C HIS A 117 -6.49 -6.76 -0.97
N PRO A 118 -5.30 -6.68 -0.34
CA PRO A 118 -5.20 -6.63 1.11
C PRO A 118 -5.72 -5.28 1.63
N TRP A 119 -6.23 -5.26 2.86
CA TRP A 119 -6.63 -4.01 3.50
C TRP A 119 -5.43 -3.08 3.69
N THR A 120 -5.64 -1.79 3.44
CA THR A 120 -4.63 -0.73 3.62
C THR A 120 -3.97 -0.81 5.00
N VAL A 121 -4.77 -0.96 6.05
CA VAL A 121 -4.33 -1.10 7.43
C VAL A 121 -3.33 -2.26 7.58
N ARG A 122 -3.61 -3.43 6.99
CA ARG A 122 -2.69 -4.58 7.03
C ARG A 122 -1.43 -4.37 6.21
N ARG A 123 -1.49 -3.63 5.12
CA ARG A 123 -0.33 -3.28 4.28
C ARG A 123 0.62 -2.38 5.07
N ILE A 124 0.11 -1.31 5.68
CA ILE A 124 0.86 -0.38 6.52
C ILE A 124 1.47 -1.12 7.71
N TRP A 125 0.65 -1.80 8.50
CA TRP A 125 1.11 -2.57 9.65
C TRP A 125 2.22 -3.57 9.29
N ARG A 126 2.09 -4.27 8.15
CA ARG A 126 3.09 -5.23 7.69
C ARG A 126 4.43 -4.58 7.37
N LEU A 127 4.42 -3.39 6.77
CA LEU A 127 5.64 -2.66 6.45
C LEU A 127 6.34 -2.14 7.72
N HIS A 128 5.57 -1.70 8.72
CA HIS A 128 6.12 -1.36 10.05
C HIS A 128 6.71 -2.59 10.75
N GLN A 129 6.03 -3.74 10.72
CA GLN A 129 6.55 -4.99 11.29
C GLN A 129 7.86 -5.44 10.65
N LEU A 130 8.06 -5.15 9.38
CA LEU A 130 9.30 -5.45 8.66
C LEU A 130 10.40 -4.38 8.87
N GLY A 131 10.11 -3.32 9.63
CA GLY A 131 11.03 -2.21 9.83
C GLY A 131 11.33 -1.41 8.54
N LEU A 132 10.44 -1.47 7.56
CA LEU A 132 10.59 -0.77 6.28
C LEU A 132 10.02 0.64 6.32
N PHE A 133 9.07 0.89 7.21
CA PHE A 133 8.58 2.23 7.53
C PHE A 133 9.18 2.72 8.86
N GLY A 134 9.34 4.03 8.99
CA GLY A 134 9.80 4.69 10.20
C GLY A 134 8.72 4.69 11.32
N PRO A 135 8.97 5.36 12.45
CA PRO A 135 7.97 5.51 13.50
C PRO A 135 6.74 6.28 12.99
N ALA A 136 5.54 5.74 13.20
CA ALA A 136 4.28 6.32 12.69
C ALA A 136 4.03 7.76 13.21
N ASP A 137 4.43 8.05 14.44
CA ASP A 137 4.28 9.37 15.05
C ASP A 137 5.03 10.48 14.30
N THR A 138 6.14 10.15 13.65
CA THR A 138 6.92 11.14 12.88
C THR A 138 6.18 11.57 11.61
N VAL A 139 5.42 10.68 11.00
CA VAL A 139 4.61 10.98 9.81
C VAL A 139 3.42 11.87 10.19
N ASP A 140 2.73 11.53 11.28
CA ASP A 140 1.59 12.32 11.77
C ASP A 140 2.00 13.73 12.17
N GLN A 141 3.18 13.91 12.77
CA GLN A 141 3.73 15.23 13.10
C GLN A 141 4.05 16.04 11.85
N ALA A 142 4.72 15.44 10.88
CA ALA A 142 5.06 16.08 9.62
C ALA A 142 3.79 16.49 8.84
N HIS A 143 2.77 15.65 8.84
CA HIS A 143 1.49 15.93 8.17
C HIS A 143 0.74 17.12 8.80
N ARG A 144 0.70 17.19 10.15
CA ARG A 144 0.06 18.30 10.87
C ARG A 144 0.79 19.63 10.75
N SER A 145 2.07 19.62 10.44
CA SER A 145 2.89 20.84 10.30
C SER A 145 2.79 21.48 8.91
N GLN A 146 2.15 20.82 7.94
CA GLN A 146 1.94 21.40 6.61
C GLN A 146 0.75 22.38 6.67
N PRO A 147 0.91 23.62 6.17
CA PRO A 147 -0.18 24.56 6.10
C PRO A 147 -1.25 24.05 5.15
N VAL A 148 -2.51 24.06 5.60
CA VAL A 148 -3.67 23.75 4.77
C VAL A 148 -3.75 24.83 3.70
N ALA A 149 -3.49 24.45 2.44
CA ALA A 149 -3.54 25.35 1.29
C ALA A 149 -4.97 25.50 0.76
#